data_d8817d81c8120fa2b62002a48beaf759
#
_entry.id   d8817d81c8120fa2b62002a48beaf759
#
_cell.length_a   1.000
_cell.length_b   1.000
_cell.length_c   1.000
_cell.angle_alpha   90.00
_cell.angle_beta   90.00
_cell.angle_gamma   90.00
#
_symmetry.space_group_name_H-M   'P 1'
#
loop_
_entity.id
_entity.type
_entity.pdbx_description
1 polymer ?
#
loop_
_entity_poly.entity_id
_entity_poly.type
_entity_poly.pdbx_seq_one_letter_code
_entity_poly.pdbx_strand_id
1 'polypeptide(L)'
;MIGAGDKRTRAFLFAIIAVGLVLRIAAAILLPEQNFPDAVLYREQARQLWQSLSFDDPYRMPLYQILTALTGPGWRALAFDVFLSTAAIWLSFQLSLALFEDAMTALVTAFAMAVYPYFIFYAVVGLTETLFVTLLLAAYVCWYRGWFTAAAICSVLSILTRPTFDLLAPVLVIYFSLLIHRLTYTATAKRVAGYAVIYVLLMAPWWVHNYHAYGTFVRLHLGANLTLYGSNNPNNQSGGVSDVNQDFSQFEKIPDLVERDRAYRDAAIKYIAEDPVRFIKLAGLKFTRFWRPWPYAEDYRTPLYVVGSIVSFVPVLILAIIYLLFFASGHFVRIFPLLLFIGYLTAIHMIMVGSIRYRLPLEPFLIVFAAAALVQLAGRRFRPP
;
A
#
# COMPACT_ATOMS: atom_id res chain seq x y z
N MET A 1 10.50 21.78 16.26
CA MET A 1 9.94 20.82 17.25
C MET A 1 8.46 21.12 17.33
N ILE A 2 7.61 20.23 16.83
CA ILE A 2 6.15 20.35 16.98
C ILE A 2 5.90 20.29 18.46
N GLY A 3 5.28 21.37 18.99
CA GLY A 3 5.00 21.53 20.39
C GLY A 3 4.40 20.25 20.95
N ALA A 4 4.97 19.78 22.03
CA ALA A 4 4.49 18.64 22.77
C ALA A 4 3.02 18.91 23.06
N GLY A 5 2.13 18.25 22.34
CA GLY A 5 0.70 18.33 22.54
C GLY A 5 0.42 18.21 24.05
N ASP A 6 -0.57 18.97 24.50
CA ASP A 6 -1.06 18.92 25.86
C ASP A 6 -1.02 17.48 26.39
N LYS A 7 -0.66 17.30 27.65
CA LYS A 7 -0.61 15.98 28.31
C LYS A 7 -1.88 15.13 28.01
N ARG A 8 -3.00 15.80 27.87
CA ARG A 8 -4.28 15.17 27.47
C ARG A 8 -4.25 14.53 26.08
N THR A 9 -3.74 15.26 25.08
CA THR A 9 -3.63 14.70 23.70
C THR A 9 -2.76 13.44 23.66
N ARG A 10 -1.65 13.44 24.40
CA ARG A 10 -0.78 12.25 24.50
C ARG A 10 -1.50 11.09 25.20
N ALA A 11 -2.20 11.37 26.32
CA ALA A 11 -2.96 10.35 27.03
C ALA A 11 -4.05 9.73 26.16
N PHE A 12 -4.81 10.54 25.42
CA PHE A 12 -5.80 10.03 24.45
C PHE A 12 -5.16 9.21 23.33
N LEU A 13 -4.04 9.67 22.77
CA LEU A 13 -3.32 8.92 21.73
C LEU A 13 -2.85 7.56 22.26
N PHE A 14 -2.28 7.50 23.46
CA PHE A 14 -1.87 6.23 24.07
C PHE A 14 -3.06 5.29 24.30
N ALA A 15 -4.19 5.82 24.79
CA ALA A 15 -5.42 5.03 24.95
C ALA A 15 -5.92 4.48 23.61
N ILE A 16 -5.92 5.28 22.54
CA ILE A 16 -6.31 4.85 21.20
C ILE A 16 -5.37 3.75 20.68
N ILE A 17 -4.06 3.90 20.84
CA ILE A 17 -3.07 2.90 20.42
C ILE A 17 -3.26 1.60 21.22
N ALA A 18 -3.51 1.70 22.53
CA ALA A 18 -3.77 0.53 23.39
C ALA A 18 -5.04 -0.22 22.96
N VAL A 19 -6.14 0.50 22.69
CA VAL A 19 -7.37 -0.09 22.14
C VAL A 19 -7.08 -0.76 20.79
N GLY A 20 -6.37 -0.08 19.89
CA GLY A 20 -6.00 -0.63 18.60
C GLY A 20 -5.15 -1.90 18.69
N LEU A 21 -4.21 -1.96 19.64
CA LEU A 21 -3.39 -3.15 19.92
C LEU A 21 -4.25 -4.29 20.44
N VAL A 22 -5.13 -4.02 21.42
CA VAL A 22 -6.04 -5.02 21.99
C VAL A 22 -6.93 -5.63 20.92
N LEU A 23 -7.49 -4.81 20.01
CA LEU A 23 -8.33 -5.31 18.92
C LEU A 23 -7.55 -6.21 17.95
N ARG A 24 -6.28 -5.91 17.67
CA ARG A 24 -5.42 -6.75 16.81
C ARG A 24 -5.00 -8.05 17.48
N ILE A 25 -4.70 -8.01 18.78
CA ILE A 25 -4.45 -9.22 19.57
C ILE A 25 -5.72 -10.08 19.66
N ALA A 26 -6.88 -9.48 19.90
CA ALA A 26 -8.15 -10.20 19.89
C ALA A 26 -8.41 -10.84 18.52
N ALA A 27 -8.15 -10.13 17.42
CA ALA A 27 -8.26 -10.71 16.08
C ALA A 27 -7.28 -11.87 15.86
N ALA A 28 -6.03 -11.75 16.34
CA ALA A 28 -5.04 -12.83 16.26
C ALA A 28 -5.45 -14.10 17.02
N ILE A 29 -6.23 -13.97 18.08
CA ILE A 29 -6.70 -15.10 18.90
C ILE A 29 -8.04 -15.68 18.37
N LEU A 30 -8.94 -14.80 17.93
CA LEU A 30 -10.34 -15.18 17.64
C LEU A 30 -10.58 -15.51 16.17
N LEU A 31 -9.81 -14.92 15.23
CA LEU A 31 -10.00 -15.22 13.82
C LEU A 31 -9.28 -16.52 13.45
N PRO A 32 -9.93 -17.40 12.68
CA PRO A 32 -9.28 -18.59 12.16
C PRO A 32 -8.11 -18.20 11.25
N GLU A 33 -7.13 -19.10 11.13
CA GLU A 33 -6.01 -18.89 10.22
C GLU A 33 -6.51 -18.71 8.78
N GLN A 34 -6.09 -17.61 8.17
CA GLN A 34 -6.52 -17.28 6.82
C GLN A 34 -5.59 -17.93 5.80
N ASN A 35 -6.13 -18.81 4.97
CA ASN A 35 -5.38 -19.55 3.95
C ASN A 35 -5.38 -18.83 2.60
N PHE A 36 -5.10 -17.52 2.58
CA PHE A 36 -4.83 -16.86 1.31
C PHE A 36 -3.63 -17.54 0.63
N PRO A 37 -3.71 -17.88 -0.66
CA PRO A 37 -2.61 -18.51 -1.39
C PRO A 37 -1.28 -17.76 -1.22
N ASP A 38 -1.32 -16.42 -1.32
CA ASP A 38 -0.13 -15.59 -1.11
C ASP A 38 0.40 -15.67 0.33
N ALA A 39 -0.47 -15.69 1.35
CA ALA A 39 -0.04 -15.77 2.75
C ALA A 39 0.64 -17.11 3.06
N VAL A 40 0.12 -18.20 2.48
CA VAL A 40 0.75 -19.53 2.58
C VAL A 40 2.14 -19.51 1.96
N LEU A 41 2.26 -18.94 0.75
CA LEU A 41 3.55 -18.82 0.06
C LEU A 41 4.55 -17.95 0.83
N TYR A 42 4.13 -16.79 1.35
CA TYR A 42 5.01 -15.94 2.15
C TYR A 42 5.52 -16.64 3.40
N ARG A 43 4.67 -17.41 4.09
CA ARG A 43 5.07 -18.19 5.28
C ARG A 43 6.06 -19.29 4.91
N GLU A 44 5.82 -20.00 3.81
CA GLU A 44 6.72 -21.08 3.35
C GLU A 44 8.07 -20.51 2.94
N GLN A 45 8.10 -19.45 2.16
CA GLN A 45 9.36 -18.77 1.77
C GLN A 45 10.13 -18.18 2.95
N ALA A 46 9.43 -17.58 3.92
CA ALA A 46 10.07 -17.11 5.15
C ALA A 46 10.68 -18.27 5.95
N ARG A 47 10.00 -19.44 6.01
CA ARG A 47 10.51 -20.64 6.65
C ARG A 47 11.74 -21.18 5.91
N GLN A 48 11.68 -21.28 4.59
CA GLN A 48 12.78 -21.71 3.75
C GLN A 48 14.01 -20.79 3.93
N LEU A 49 13.79 -19.48 3.88
CA LEU A 49 14.85 -18.50 4.10
C LEU A 49 15.47 -18.61 5.51
N TRP A 50 14.64 -18.86 6.53
CA TRP A 50 15.12 -19.09 7.91
C TRP A 50 15.99 -20.35 8.02
N GLN A 51 15.66 -21.43 7.31
CA GLN A 51 16.32 -22.72 7.41
C GLN A 51 17.56 -22.86 6.52
N SER A 52 17.50 -22.37 5.30
CA SER A 52 18.51 -22.61 4.25
C SER A 52 19.17 -21.37 3.68
N LEU A 53 18.75 -20.17 4.08
CA LEU A 53 19.16 -18.88 3.49
C LEU A 53 18.92 -18.80 1.96
N SER A 54 18.05 -19.68 1.43
CA SER A 54 17.65 -19.67 0.01
C SER A 54 16.39 -18.84 -0.18
N PHE A 55 16.36 -18.07 -1.26
CA PHE A 55 15.21 -17.26 -1.68
C PHE A 55 14.92 -17.54 -3.16
N ASP A 56 13.81 -18.23 -3.44
CA ASP A 56 13.50 -18.77 -4.77
C ASP A 56 12.17 -18.23 -5.34
N ASP A 57 11.72 -17.04 -4.92
CA ASP A 57 10.47 -16.44 -5.45
C ASP A 57 10.73 -15.44 -6.58
N PRO A 58 10.47 -15.80 -7.85
CA PRO A 58 10.63 -14.90 -8.98
C PRO A 58 9.52 -13.83 -9.08
N TYR A 59 8.40 -14.03 -8.40
CA TYR A 59 7.16 -13.28 -8.65
C TYR A 59 6.87 -12.21 -7.61
N ARG A 60 7.68 -12.09 -6.53
CA ARG A 60 7.42 -11.18 -5.42
C ARG A 60 8.68 -10.42 -5.00
N MET A 61 8.47 -9.24 -4.41
CA MET A 61 9.55 -8.47 -3.81
C MET A 61 9.98 -9.06 -2.46
N PRO A 62 11.27 -8.95 -2.07
CA PRO A 62 11.86 -9.81 -1.02
C PRO A 62 11.63 -9.32 0.41
N LEU A 63 11.33 -8.03 0.66
CA LEU A 63 11.49 -7.44 1.98
C LEU A 63 10.59 -8.09 3.04
N TYR A 64 9.34 -8.39 2.71
CA TYR A 64 8.40 -8.98 3.68
C TYR A 64 8.87 -10.37 4.13
N GLN A 65 9.28 -11.22 3.18
CA GLN A 65 9.78 -12.58 3.48
C GLN A 65 11.07 -12.52 4.31
N ILE A 66 11.99 -11.60 3.97
CA ILE A 66 13.24 -11.41 4.73
C ILE A 66 12.94 -10.99 6.17
N LEU A 67 12.08 -9.99 6.38
CA LEU A 67 11.73 -9.52 7.72
C LEU A 67 10.97 -10.59 8.51
N THR A 68 10.06 -11.32 7.88
CA THR A 68 9.34 -12.43 8.50
C THR A 68 10.28 -13.57 8.87
N ALA A 69 11.25 -13.90 8.03
CA ALA A 69 12.30 -14.87 8.35
C ALA A 69 13.15 -14.40 9.53
N LEU A 70 13.59 -13.14 9.55
CA LEU A 70 14.42 -12.60 10.64
C LEU A 70 13.67 -12.55 11.99
N THR A 71 12.37 -12.30 11.99
CA THR A 71 11.57 -12.35 13.23
C THR A 71 11.32 -13.79 13.69
N GLY A 72 11.38 -14.74 12.77
CA GLY A 72 11.09 -16.16 12.97
C GLY A 72 9.64 -16.52 12.63
N PRO A 73 9.40 -17.77 12.23
CA PRO A 73 8.09 -18.25 11.77
C PRO A 73 7.06 -18.35 12.90
N GLY A 74 5.79 -18.47 12.51
CA GLY A 74 4.65 -18.70 13.42
C GLY A 74 4.23 -17.44 14.17
N TRP A 75 4.02 -17.54 15.49
CA TRP A 75 3.51 -16.43 16.30
C TRP A 75 4.39 -15.17 16.30
N ARG A 76 5.69 -15.32 16.05
CA ARG A 76 6.62 -14.18 16.00
C ARG A 76 6.37 -13.32 14.77
N ALA A 77 6.15 -13.93 13.62
CA ALA A 77 5.76 -13.23 12.40
C ALA A 77 4.41 -12.51 12.59
N LEU A 78 3.44 -13.19 13.22
CA LEU A 78 2.15 -12.60 13.56
C LEU A 78 2.29 -11.40 14.51
N ALA A 79 3.12 -11.53 15.56
CA ALA A 79 3.39 -10.44 16.49
C ALA A 79 4.06 -9.23 15.79
N PHE A 80 4.92 -9.49 14.81
CA PHE A 80 5.54 -8.46 13.98
C PHE A 80 4.50 -7.69 13.15
N ASP A 81 3.58 -8.39 12.48
CA ASP A 81 2.50 -7.74 11.72
C ASP A 81 1.54 -6.96 12.62
N VAL A 82 1.19 -7.48 13.80
CA VAL A 82 0.40 -6.77 14.81
C VAL A 82 1.13 -5.50 15.27
N PHE A 83 2.43 -5.58 15.51
CA PHE A 83 3.25 -4.41 15.87
C PHE A 83 3.24 -3.36 14.76
N LEU A 84 3.48 -3.76 13.51
CA LEU A 84 3.48 -2.84 12.36
C LEU A 84 2.12 -2.17 12.18
N SER A 85 1.03 -2.94 12.24
CA SER A 85 -0.32 -2.40 12.12
C SER A 85 -0.68 -1.44 13.26
N THR A 86 -0.15 -1.69 14.48
CA THR A 86 -0.31 -0.78 15.61
C THR A 86 0.53 0.49 15.44
N ALA A 87 1.76 0.37 14.93
CA ALA A 87 2.61 1.52 14.59
C ALA A 87 1.97 2.42 13.51
N ALA A 88 1.23 1.83 12.56
CA ALA A 88 0.49 2.58 11.54
C ALA A 88 -0.57 3.53 12.15
N ILE A 89 -1.15 3.22 13.32
CA ILE A 89 -2.06 4.12 14.05
C ILE A 89 -1.31 5.39 14.48
N TRP A 90 -0.13 5.23 15.06
CA TRP A 90 0.70 6.38 15.44
C TRP A 90 1.17 7.18 14.22
N LEU A 91 1.58 6.51 13.16
CA LEU A 91 2.01 7.17 11.92
C LEU A 91 0.86 7.95 11.26
N SER A 92 -0.37 7.43 11.28
CA SER A 92 -1.53 8.16 10.76
C SER A 92 -1.87 9.41 11.57
N PHE A 93 -1.73 9.34 12.90
CA PHE A 93 -1.80 10.52 13.76
C PHE A 93 -0.75 11.57 13.36
N GLN A 94 0.52 11.14 13.17
CA GLN A 94 1.61 12.04 12.81
C GLN A 94 1.41 12.65 11.42
N LEU A 95 0.89 11.88 10.47
CA LEU A 95 0.58 12.37 9.12
C LEU A 95 -0.54 13.42 9.17
N SER A 96 -1.63 13.13 9.85
CA SER A 96 -2.75 14.06 9.99
C SER A 96 -2.32 15.35 10.71
N LEU A 97 -1.51 15.24 11.76
CA LEU A 97 -0.96 16.38 12.48
C LEU A 97 -0.02 17.21 11.59
N ALA A 98 0.80 16.57 10.75
CA ALA A 98 1.68 17.25 9.80
C ALA A 98 0.90 17.98 8.69
N LEU A 99 -0.28 17.48 8.31
CA LEU A 99 -1.11 18.09 7.28
C LEU A 99 -1.93 19.29 7.79
N PHE A 100 -2.58 19.12 8.93
CA PHE A 100 -3.62 20.06 9.40
C PHE A 100 -3.23 20.87 10.63
N GLU A 101 -2.15 20.49 11.30
CA GLU A 101 -1.67 21.13 12.55
C GLU A 101 -2.74 21.15 13.66
N ASP A 102 -3.76 20.25 13.54
CA ASP A 102 -4.87 20.11 14.48
C ASP A 102 -4.84 18.76 15.21
N ALA A 103 -4.70 18.81 16.52
CA ALA A 103 -4.60 17.61 17.36
C ALA A 103 -5.90 16.80 17.37
N MET A 104 -7.07 17.44 17.25
CA MET A 104 -8.35 16.72 17.26
C MET A 104 -8.50 15.90 15.97
N THR A 105 -8.20 16.48 14.80
CA THR A 105 -8.20 15.78 13.54
C THR A 105 -7.24 14.59 13.56
N ALA A 106 -6.05 14.78 14.14
CA ALA A 106 -5.07 13.73 14.29
C ALA A 106 -5.54 12.59 15.22
N LEU A 107 -6.21 12.92 16.34
CA LEU A 107 -6.80 11.92 17.24
C LEU A 107 -7.96 11.16 16.58
N VAL A 108 -8.85 11.85 15.85
CA VAL A 108 -9.94 11.21 15.10
C VAL A 108 -9.38 10.28 14.02
N THR A 109 -8.33 10.71 13.31
CA THR A 109 -7.62 9.86 12.34
C THR A 109 -7.06 8.60 12.99
N ALA A 110 -6.35 8.76 14.12
CA ALA A 110 -5.78 7.63 14.86
C ALA A 110 -6.86 6.67 15.37
N PHE A 111 -7.98 7.21 15.91
CA PHE A 111 -9.10 6.40 16.37
C PHE A 111 -9.72 5.60 15.23
N ALA A 112 -10.00 6.25 14.10
CA ALA A 112 -10.53 5.56 12.92
C ALA A 112 -9.59 4.44 12.47
N MET A 113 -8.27 4.69 12.37
CA MET A 113 -7.26 3.66 12.05
C MET A 113 -7.20 2.53 13.08
N ALA A 114 -7.42 2.83 14.36
CA ALA A 114 -7.38 1.83 15.43
C ALA A 114 -8.52 0.82 15.32
N VAL A 115 -9.73 1.30 15.00
CA VAL A 115 -10.95 0.47 14.95
C VAL A 115 -11.33 0.01 13.55
N TYR A 116 -10.57 0.38 12.52
CA TYR A 116 -10.91 0.07 11.13
C TYR A 116 -10.77 -1.43 10.83
N PRO A 117 -11.87 -2.13 10.47
CA PRO A 117 -11.88 -3.59 10.36
C PRO A 117 -10.83 -4.15 9.40
N TYR A 118 -10.57 -3.48 8.28
CA TYR A 118 -9.55 -3.93 7.32
C TYR A 118 -8.14 -3.94 7.92
N PHE A 119 -7.73 -2.90 8.67
CA PHE A 119 -6.40 -2.86 9.29
C PHE A 119 -6.28 -3.85 10.46
N ILE A 120 -7.38 -4.17 11.13
CA ILE A 120 -7.41 -5.23 12.16
C ILE A 120 -7.25 -6.59 11.48
N PHE A 121 -8.02 -6.85 10.41
CA PHE A 121 -7.99 -8.11 9.68
C PHE A 121 -6.61 -8.35 9.03
N TYR A 122 -6.08 -7.38 8.28
CA TYR A 122 -4.80 -7.53 7.60
C TYR A 122 -3.59 -7.58 8.55
N ALA A 123 -3.73 -7.18 9.80
CA ALA A 123 -2.70 -7.36 10.83
C ALA A 123 -2.44 -8.83 11.20
N VAL A 124 -3.36 -9.75 10.83
CA VAL A 124 -3.28 -11.16 11.25
C VAL A 124 -3.28 -12.15 10.08
N VAL A 125 -3.33 -11.66 8.85
CA VAL A 125 -3.41 -12.52 7.66
C VAL A 125 -2.04 -13.01 7.18
N GLY A 126 -0.96 -12.29 7.46
CA GLY A 126 0.39 -12.61 6.97
C GLY A 126 0.60 -12.22 5.51
N LEU A 127 0.25 -10.99 5.15
CA LEU A 127 0.37 -10.43 3.81
C LEU A 127 1.19 -9.13 3.83
N THR A 128 1.75 -8.77 2.67
CA THR A 128 2.63 -7.59 2.50
C THR A 128 1.95 -6.25 2.78
N GLU A 129 0.62 -6.20 2.81
CA GLU A 129 -0.17 -4.98 2.94
C GLU A 129 0.14 -4.21 4.23
N THR A 130 0.26 -4.90 5.36
CA THR A 130 0.55 -4.27 6.66
C THR A 130 1.91 -3.58 6.67
N LEU A 131 2.95 -4.27 6.21
CA LEU A 131 4.29 -3.69 6.09
C LEU A 131 4.30 -2.52 5.12
N PHE A 132 3.68 -2.69 3.94
CA PHE A 132 3.64 -1.65 2.92
C PHE A 132 2.94 -0.38 3.41
N VAL A 133 1.76 -0.49 4.04
CA VAL A 133 1.02 0.64 4.62
C VAL A 133 1.84 1.36 5.68
N THR A 134 2.51 0.61 6.55
CA THR A 134 3.34 1.18 7.62
C THR A 134 4.54 1.96 7.06
N LEU A 135 5.26 1.38 6.10
CA LEU A 135 6.40 2.04 5.43
C LEU A 135 5.95 3.25 4.61
N LEU A 136 4.81 3.15 3.92
CA LEU A 136 4.23 4.23 3.14
C LEU A 136 3.87 5.42 4.05
N LEU A 137 3.16 5.18 5.15
CA LEU A 137 2.84 6.22 6.14
C LEU A 137 4.11 6.84 6.74
N ALA A 138 5.11 6.02 7.07
CA ALA A 138 6.40 6.50 7.57
C ALA A 138 7.10 7.39 6.54
N ALA A 139 7.11 7.00 5.26
CA ALA A 139 7.66 7.80 4.17
C ALA A 139 6.98 9.17 4.07
N TYR A 140 5.63 9.20 4.05
CA TYR A 140 4.88 10.45 3.98
C TYR A 140 5.11 11.34 5.21
N VAL A 141 5.10 10.78 6.43
CA VAL A 141 5.42 11.54 7.66
C VAL A 141 6.82 12.16 7.55
N CYS A 142 7.81 11.38 7.13
CA CYS A 142 9.18 11.86 6.96
C CYS A 142 9.27 12.94 5.86
N TRP A 143 8.55 12.80 4.73
CA TRP A 143 8.47 13.81 3.68
C TRP A 143 7.92 15.14 4.20
N TYR A 144 6.79 15.13 4.91
CA TYR A 144 6.21 16.36 5.47
C TYR A 144 7.10 17.02 6.51
N ARG A 145 7.86 16.23 7.28
CA ARG A 145 8.79 16.73 8.30
C ARG A 145 10.15 17.19 7.74
N GLY A 146 10.42 16.99 6.47
CA GLY A 146 11.70 17.30 5.85
C GLY A 146 12.84 16.34 6.23
N TRP A 147 12.52 15.17 6.79
CA TRP A 147 13.49 14.11 7.11
C TRP A 147 13.80 13.32 5.86
N PHE A 148 14.50 13.97 4.94
CA PHE A 148 14.71 13.50 3.57
C PHE A 148 15.30 12.08 3.48
N THR A 149 16.39 11.80 4.20
CA THR A 149 17.05 10.48 4.14
C THR A 149 16.14 9.37 4.64
N ALA A 150 15.44 9.59 5.76
CA ALA A 150 14.48 8.62 6.29
C ALA A 150 13.29 8.41 5.33
N ALA A 151 12.79 9.48 4.71
CA ALA A 151 11.73 9.42 3.72
C ALA A 151 12.16 8.60 2.48
N ALA A 152 13.38 8.81 1.97
CA ALA A 152 13.93 8.06 0.87
C ALA A 152 14.10 6.57 1.22
N ILE A 153 14.65 6.26 2.39
CA ILE A 153 14.81 4.88 2.88
C ILE A 153 13.43 4.19 2.98
N CYS A 154 12.46 4.81 3.68
CA CYS A 154 11.12 4.23 3.80
C CYS A 154 10.44 4.04 2.44
N SER A 155 10.64 4.97 1.49
CA SER A 155 10.11 4.84 0.13
C SER A 155 10.71 3.63 -0.60
N VAL A 156 12.02 3.43 -0.54
CA VAL A 156 12.67 2.28 -1.20
C VAL A 156 12.31 0.96 -0.50
N LEU A 157 12.22 0.93 0.82
CA LEU A 157 11.72 -0.24 1.56
C LEU A 157 10.26 -0.56 1.21
N SER A 158 9.43 0.46 0.96
CA SER A 158 8.07 0.26 0.43
C SER A 158 8.11 -0.41 -0.95
N ILE A 159 9.03 0.00 -1.83
CA ILE A 159 9.23 -0.61 -3.17
C ILE A 159 9.70 -2.06 -3.03
N LEU A 160 10.64 -2.35 -2.14
CA LEU A 160 11.11 -3.71 -1.83
C LEU A 160 10.02 -4.59 -1.19
N THR A 161 8.93 -3.99 -0.72
CA THR A 161 7.74 -4.71 -0.25
C THR A 161 6.72 -4.90 -1.38
N ARG A 162 6.40 -3.81 -2.10
CA ARG A 162 5.46 -3.79 -3.24
C ARG A 162 5.93 -2.77 -4.28
N PRO A 163 6.21 -3.19 -5.51
CA PRO A 163 6.82 -2.33 -6.53
C PRO A 163 5.88 -1.23 -7.06
N THR A 164 4.60 -1.26 -6.69
CA THR A 164 3.61 -0.27 -7.12
C THR A 164 3.97 1.18 -6.76
N PHE A 165 4.87 1.41 -5.81
CA PHE A 165 5.31 2.75 -5.40
C PHE A 165 6.53 3.26 -6.18
N ASP A 166 7.16 2.42 -7.00
CA ASP A 166 8.45 2.67 -7.64
C ASP A 166 8.47 3.91 -8.55
N LEU A 167 7.48 4.06 -9.42
CA LEU A 167 7.42 5.21 -10.33
C LEU A 167 6.96 6.51 -9.65
N LEU A 168 6.20 6.41 -8.57
CA LEU A 168 5.67 7.59 -7.87
C LEU A 168 6.70 8.21 -6.92
N ALA A 169 7.53 7.41 -6.27
CA ALA A 169 8.46 7.90 -5.26
C ALA A 169 9.38 9.03 -5.76
N PRO A 170 10.06 8.96 -6.93
CA PRO A 170 10.87 10.06 -7.44
C PRO A 170 10.05 11.33 -7.75
N VAL A 171 8.80 11.19 -8.18
CA VAL A 171 7.90 12.33 -8.41
C VAL A 171 7.60 13.04 -7.07
N LEU A 172 7.39 12.27 -5.99
CA LEU A 172 7.19 12.82 -4.65
C LEU A 172 8.44 13.53 -4.13
N VAL A 173 9.65 13.03 -4.40
CA VAL A 173 10.91 13.71 -4.06
C VAL A 173 10.92 15.13 -4.63
N ILE A 174 10.59 15.27 -5.91
CA ILE A 174 10.55 16.56 -6.60
C ILE A 174 9.44 17.44 -6.01
N TYR A 175 8.23 16.88 -5.87
CA TYR A 175 7.08 17.62 -5.34
C TYR A 175 7.32 18.19 -3.94
N PHE A 176 7.75 17.34 -3.01
CA PHE A 176 8.04 17.77 -1.63
C PHE A 176 9.16 18.80 -1.60
N SER A 177 10.20 18.63 -2.42
CA SER A 177 11.32 19.58 -2.45
C SER A 177 10.89 20.94 -2.95
N LEU A 178 10.21 21.02 -4.08
CA LEU A 178 9.86 22.30 -4.71
C LEU A 178 8.65 22.97 -4.07
N LEU A 179 7.58 22.23 -3.77
CA LEU A 179 6.28 22.82 -3.43
C LEU A 179 6.01 22.83 -1.93
N ILE A 180 6.46 21.83 -1.20
CA ILE A 180 6.25 21.77 0.25
C ILE A 180 7.39 22.48 0.99
N HIS A 181 8.65 22.14 0.66
CA HIS A 181 9.82 22.73 1.33
C HIS A 181 10.39 23.97 0.61
N ARG A 182 9.84 24.32 -0.57
CA ARG A 182 10.19 25.51 -1.35
C ARG A 182 11.70 25.66 -1.60
N LEU A 183 12.34 24.54 -1.91
CA LEU A 183 13.77 24.50 -2.18
C LEU A 183 14.08 25.03 -3.59
N THR A 184 15.32 25.49 -3.77
CA THR A 184 15.84 25.83 -5.10
C THR A 184 15.95 24.58 -6.01
N TYR A 185 16.01 24.79 -7.32
CA TYR A 185 16.20 23.71 -8.28
C TYR A 185 17.50 22.93 -8.03
N THR A 186 18.57 23.60 -7.65
CA THR A 186 19.86 22.97 -7.32
C THR A 186 19.76 22.10 -6.06
N ALA A 187 19.08 22.57 -5.01
CA ALA A 187 18.85 21.78 -3.81
C ALA A 187 17.93 20.59 -4.08
N THR A 188 16.92 20.76 -4.95
CA THR A 188 16.04 19.68 -5.38
C THR A 188 16.82 18.64 -6.17
N ALA A 189 17.67 19.03 -7.11
CA ALA A 189 18.53 18.11 -7.87
C ALA A 189 19.44 17.28 -6.94
N LYS A 190 20.04 17.92 -5.91
CA LYS A 190 20.81 17.21 -4.88
C LYS A 190 19.96 16.17 -4.12
N ARG A 191 18.70 16.49 -3.81
CA ARG A 191 17.78 15.52 -3.16
C ARG A 191 17.41 14.38 -4.09
N VAL A 192 17.15 14.64 -5.38
CA VAL A 192 16.90 13.61 -6.39
C VAL A 192 18.12 12.70 -6.54
N ALA A 193 19.32 13.26 -6.62
CA ALA A 193 20.56 12.49 -6.64
C ALA A 193 20.75 11.65 -5.38
N GLY A 194 20.50 12.24 -4.19
CA GLY A 194 20.53 11.52 -2.92
C GLY A 194 19.52 10.37 -2.84
N TYR A 195 18.30 10.59 -3.36
CA TYR A 195 17.30 9.53 -3.49
C TYR A 195 17.80 8.41 -4.42
N ALA A 196 18.36 8.76 -5.58
CA ALA A 196 18.90 7.78 -6.53
C ALA A 196 20.01 6.94 -5.91
N VAL A 197 20.92 7.56 -5.15
CA VAL A 197 21.97 6.82 -4.41
C VAL A 197 21.36 5.85 -3.40
N ILE A 198 20.40 6.29 -2.57
CA ILE A 198 19.70 5.44 -1.60
C ILE A 198 18.97 4.31 -2.31
N TYR A 199 18.30 4.61 -3.43
CA TYR A 199 17.60 3.63 -4.24
C TYR A 199 18.57 2.54 -4.75
N VAL A 200 19.68 2.94 -5.35
CA VAL A 200 20.70 1.99 -5.85
C VAL A 200 21.26 1.15 -4.70
N LEU A 201 21.65 1.77 -3.59
CA LEU A 201 22.24 1.06 -2.45
C LEU A 201 21.29 0.00 -1.86
N LEU A 202 20.01 0.32 -1.71
CA LEU A 202 19.04 -0.60 -1.12
C LEU A 202 18.51 -1.64 -2.12
N MET A 203 18.47 -1.30 -3.43
CA MET A 203 18.05 -2.23 -4.48
C MET A 203 19.19 -3.13 -4.96
N ALA A 204 20.44 -2.72 -4.80
CA ALA A 204 21.59 -3.47 -5.33
C ALA A 204 21.66 -4.93 -4.83
N PRO A 205 21.45 -5.25 -3.53
CA PRO A 205 21.43 -6.64 -3.09
C PRO A 205 20.39 -7.49 -3.82
N TRP A 206 19.19 -6.89 -4.07
CA TRP A 206 18.13 -7.56 -4.83
C TRP A 206 18.48 -7.74 -6.30
N TRP A 207 19.11 -6.76 -6.93
CA TRP A 207 19.59 -6.88 -8.32
C TRP A 207 20.69 -7.91 -8.49
N VAL A 208 21.62 -7.98 -7.54
CA VAL A 208 22.67 -9.01 -7.52
C VAL A 208 22.06 -10.40 -7.36
N HIS A 209 21.11 -10.58 -6.44
CA HIS A 209 20.37 -11.82 -6.29
C HIS A 209 19.66 -12.22 -7.61
N ASN A 210 18.90 -11.33 -8.21
CA ASN A 210 18.18 -11.58 -9.46
C ASN A 210 19.14 -11.94 -10.60
N TYR A 211 20.27 -11.25 -10.69
CA TYR A 211 21.28 -11.53 -11.71
C TYR A 211 21.86 -12.95 -11.55
N HIS A 212 22.15 -13.36 -10.32
CA HIS A 212 22.62 -14.73 -10.05
C HIS A 212 21.55 -15.78 -10.31
N ALA A 213 20.30 -15.48 -9.98
CA ALA A 213 19.18 -16.42 -10.14
C ALA A 213 18.74 -16.59 -11.60
N TYR A 214 18.79 -15.52 -12.40
CA TYR A 214 18.21 -15.50 -13.76
C TYR A 214 19.21 -15.25 -14.88
N GLY A 215 20.51 -15.05 -14.58
CA GLY A 215 21.54 -14.79 -15.59
C GLY A 215 21.39 -13.42 -16.32
N THR A 216 20.42 -12.59 -15.92
CA THR A 216 20.12 -11.30 -16.52
C THR A 216 19.62 -10.29 -15.50
N PHE A 217 19.68 -9.00 -15.85
CA PHE A 217 19.19 -7.94 -14.97
C PHE A 217 17.68 -7.91 -14.92
N VAL A 218 17.12 -8.19 -13.73
CA VAL A 218 15.69 -8.03 -13.41
C VAL A 218 15.55 -6.94 -12.35
N ARG A 219 14.97 -5.80 -12.75
CA ARG A 219 14.90 -4.62 -11.88
C ARG A 219 14.02 -4.80 -10.65
N LEU A 220 12.87 -5.41 -10.81
CA LEU A 220 11.88 -5.63 -9.73
C LEU A 220 11.65 -7.14 -9.55
N HIS A 221 10.59 -7.69 -10.11
CA HIS A 221 10.25 -9.12 -10.11
C HIS A 221 9.57 -9.53 -11.42
N LEU A 222 9.39 -10.82 -11.66
CA LEU A 222 8.82 -11.36 -12.89
C LEU A 222 7.28 -11.53 -12.86
N GLY A 223 6.59 -11.12 -11.79
CA GLY A 223 5.14 -11.34 -11.66
C GLY A 223 4.24 -10.27 -12.29
N ALA A 224 4.80 -9.12 -12.65
CA ALA A 224 4.01 -8.00 -13.14
C ALA A 224 3.38 -8.31 -14.51
N ASN A 225 4.14 -8.90 -15.44
CA ASN A 225 3.67 -9.23 -16.77
C ASN A 225 2.69 -10.42 -16.78
N LEU A 226 2.89 -11.40 -15.89
CA LEU A 226 1.90 -12.45 -15.62
C LEU A 226 0.56 -11.85 -15.20
N THR A 227 0.57 -10.90 -14.28
CA THR A 227 -0.64 -10.20 -13.82
C THR A 227 -1.27 -9.37 -14.94
N LEU A 228 -0.45 -8.66 -15.72
CA LEU A 228 -0.92 -7.87 -16.86
C LEU A 228 -1.62 -8.77 -17.89
N TYR A 229 -1.02 -9.91 -18.24
CA TYR A 229 -1.63 -10.89 -19.14
C TYR A 229 -2.92 -11.46 -18.55
N GLY A 230 -2.86 -11.98 -17.32
CA GLY A 230 -4.00 -12.60 -16.65
C GLY A 230 -5.22 -11.69 -16.57
N SER A 231 -5.00 -10.40 -16.38
CA SER A 231 -6.08 -9.41 -16.25
C SER A 231 -6.57 -8.80 -17.57
N ASN A 232 -5.89 -9.05 -18.71
CA ASN A 232 -6.23 -8.44 -20.00
C ASN A 232 -6.35 -9.44 -21.16
N ASN A 233 -6.13 -10.75 -20.93
CA ASN A 233 -6.28 -11.76 -21.98
C ASN A 233 -7.73 -11.87 -22.49
N PRO A 234 -7.99 -12.46 -23.68
CA PRO A 234 -9.32 -12.50 -24.29
C PRO A 234 -10.40 -13.20 -23.44
N ASN A 235 -10.01 -14.16 -22.60
CA ASN A 235 -10.94 -14.91 -21.75
C ASN A 235 -11.35 -14.14 -20.51
N ASN A 236 -10.63 -13.05 -20.14
CA ASN A 236 -10.97 -12.26 -18.98
C ASN A 236 -12.10 -11.28 -19.28
N GLN A 237 -13.24 -11.48 -18.62
CA GLN A 237 -14.42 -10.62 -18.73
C GLN A 237 -14.73 -9.88 -17.42
N SER A 238 -14.06 -10.22 -16.33
CA SER A 238 -14.37 -9.71 -14.99
C SER A 238 -13.40 -8.63 -14.49
N GLY A 239 -12.21 -8.54 -15.08
CA GLY A 239 -11.13 -7.68 -14.61
C GLY A 239 -10.40 -8.19 -13.34
N GLY A 240 -10.76 -9.40 -12.86
CA GLY A 240 -10.01 -10.16 -11.85
C GLY A 240 -9.01 -11.11 -12.48
N VAL A 241 -8.19 -11.77 -11.65
CA VAL A 241 -7.23 -12.78 -12.11
C VAL A 241 -7.67 -14.19 -11.69
N SER A 242 -8.28 -14.34 -10.53
CA SER A 242 -8.64 -15.62 -9.92
C SER A 242 -10.00 -16.18 -10.37
N ASP A 243 -10.84 -15.39 -10.99
CA ASP A 243 -12.23 -15.71 -11.31
C ASP A 243 -12.43 -16.10 -12.78
N VAL A 244 -11.34 -16.44 -13.49
CA VAL A 244 -11.37 -16.82 -14.90
C VAL A 244 -10.52 -18.07 -15.11
N ASN A 245 -11.03 -19.02 -15.88
CA ASN A 245 -10.24 -20.13 -16.43
C ASN A 245 -9.19 -19.55 -17.40
N GLN A 246 -8.00 -19.30 -16.87
CA GLN A 246 -6.90 -18.76 -17.65
C GLN A 246 -6.05 -19.90 -18.18
N ASP A 247 -5.84 -19.90 -19.49
CA ASP A 247 -4.92 -20.85 -20.12
C ASP A 247 -3.52 -20.24 -20.15
N PHE A 248 -2.66 -20.72 -19.27
CA PHE A 248 -1.24 -20.39 -19.23
C PHE A 248 -0.36 -21.45 -19.91
N SER A 249 -0.94 -22.55 -20.42
CA SER A 249 -0.22 -23.73 -20.90
C SER A 249 0.78 -23.43 -22.02
N GLN A 250 0.46 -22.47 -22.88
CA GLN A 250 1.36 -22.03 -23.96
C GLN A 250 2.66 -21.40 -23.43
N PHE A 251 2.62 -20.75 -22.26
CA PHE A 251 3.78 -20.10 -21.65
C PHE A 251 4.57 -21.06 -20.75
N GLU A 252 3.92 -22.08 -20.18
CA GLU A 252 4.59 -23.11 -19.37
C GLU A 252 5.61 -23.90 -20.17
N LYS A 253 5.44 -23.96 -21.49
CA LYS A 253 6.40 -24.60 -22.42
C LYS A 253 7.71 -23.81 -22.58
N ILE A 254 7.79 -22.57 -22.14
CA ILE A 254 8.99 -21.74 -22.14
C ILE A 254 9.75 -21.98 -20.83
N PRO A 255 10.90 -22.69 -20.83
CA PRO A 255 11.60 -23.04 -19.60
C PRO A 255 12.20 -21.83 -18.88
N ASP A 256 12.76 -20.88 -19.65
CA ASP A 256 13.37 -19.68 -19.11
C ASP A 256 12.30 -18.73 -18.56
N LEU A 257 12.43 -18.38 -17.27
CA LEU A 257 11.45 -17.54 -16.55
C LEU A 257 11.41 -16.11 -17.09
N VAL A 258 12.54 -15.58 -17.56
CA VAL A 258 12.61 -14.19 -18.07
C VAL A 258 12.03 -14.12 -19.48
N GLU A 259 12.27 -15.12 -20.31
CA GLU A 259 11.64 -15.24 -21.63
C GLU A 259 10.13 -15.46 -21.49
N ARG A 260 9.71 -16.27 -20.52
CA ARG A 260 8.30 -16.48 -20.21
C ARG A 260 7.62 -15.19 -19.77
N ASP A 261 8.24 -14.40 -18.90
CA ASP A 261 7.73 -13.10 -18.45
C ASP A 261 7.62 -12.11 -19.62
N ARG A 262 8.59 -12.10 -20.54
CA ARG A 262 8.52 -11.31 -21.76
C ARG A 262 7.37 -11.75 -22.66
N ALA A 263 7.18 -13.06 -22.82
CA ALA A 263 6.07 -13.61 -23.60
C ALA A 263 4.69 -13.22 -23.04
N TYR A 264 4.52 -13.19 -21.69
CA TYR A 264 3.32 -12.65 -21.06
C TYR A 264 3.10 -11.18 -21.40
N ARG A 265 4.14 -10.35 -21.31
CA ARG A 265 4.07 -8.94 -21.68
C ARG A 265 3.64 -8.74 -23.11
N ASP A 266 4.30 -9.42 -24.03
CA ASP A 266 4.11 -9.24 -25.47
C ASP A 266 2.70 -9.70 -25.88
N ALA A 267 2.20 -10.81 -25.32
CA ALA A 267 0.83 -11.25 -25.50
C ALA A 267 -0.19 -10.25 -24.94
N ALA A 268 0.04 -9.73 -23.74
CA ALA A 268 -0.85 -8.73 -23.12
C ALA A 268 -0.92 -7.45 -23.96
N ILE A 269 0.24 -6.91 -24.38
CA ILE A 269 0.31 -5.71 -25.22
C ILE A 269 -0.40 -5.95 -26.57
N LYS A 270 -0.20 -7.13 -27.17
CA LYS A 270 -0.89 -7.50 -28.41
C LYS A 270 -2.40 -7.47 -28.25
N TYR A 271 -2.96 -8.11 -27.22
CA TYR A 271 -4.41 -8.13 -26.99
C TYR A 271 -4.99 -6.75 -26.67
N ILE A 272 -4.23 -5.90 -25.96
CA ILE A 272 -4.63 -4.51 -25.70
C ILE A 272 -4.66 -3.71 -27.02
N ALA A 273 -3.67 -3.90 -27.88
CA ALA A 273 -3.56 -3.19 -29.16
C ALA A 273 -4.61 -3.66 -30.20
N GLU A 274 -4.96 -4.95 -30.20
CA GLU A 274 -5.97 -5.53 -31.08
C GLU A 274 -7.40 -5.10 -30.72
N ASP A 275 -7.71 -4.90 -29.44
CA ASP A 275 -9.02 -4.43 -28.97
C ASP A 275 -8.92 -3.39 -27.83
N PRO A 276 -8.58 -2.14 -28.15
CA PRO A 276 -8.47 -1.08 -27.16
C PRO A 276 -9.82 -0.71 -26.52
N VAL A 277 -10.93 -0.94 -27.21
CA VAL A 277 -12.28 -0.69 -26.66
C VAL A 277 -12.57 -1.68 -25.53
N ARG A 278 -12.23 -2.95 -25.71
CA ARG A 278 -12.33 -3.96 -24.69
C ARG A 278 -11.42 -3.62 -23.49
N PHE A 279 -10.18 -3.20 -23.74
CA PHE A 279 -9.27 -2.77 -22.67
C PHE A 279 -9.87 -1.65 -21.82
N ILE A 280 -10.48 -0.63 -22.44
CA ILE A 280 -11.15 0.47 -21.72
C ILE A 280 -12.35 -0.05 -20.90
N LYS A 281 -13.15 -0.95 -21.46
CA LYS A 281 -14.26 -1.59 -20.72
C LYS A 281 -13.74 -2.39 -19.51
N LEU A 282 -12.68 -3.19 -19.68
CA LEU A 282 -12.04 -3.91 -18.57
C LEU A 282 -11.45 -2.96 -17.53
N ALA A 283 -10.84 -1.85 -17.93
CA ALA A 283 -10.35 -0.83 -17.02
C ALA A 283 -11.48 -0.24 -16.17
N GLY A 284 -12.65 0.03 -16.76
CA GLY A 284 -13.85 0.45 -16.03
C GLY A 284 -14.35 -0.60 -15.03
N LEU A 285 -14.36 -1.88 -15.42
CA LEU A 285 -14.70 -2.98 -14.51
C LEU A 285 -13.69 -3.10 -13.37
N LYS A 286 -12.39 -2.98 -13.66
CA LYS A 286 -11.33 -2.98 -12.63
C LYS A 286 -11.46 -1.80 -11.68
N PHE A 287 -11.81 -0.62 -12.17
CA PHE A 287 -12.14 0.54 -11.35
C PHE A 287 -13.28 0.24 -10.38
N THR A 288 -14.40 -0.30 -10.86
CA THR A 288 -15.53 -0.66 -10.00
C THR A 288 -15.16 -1.74 -8.98
N ARG A 289 -14.37 -2.73 -9.36
CA ARG A 289 -13.85 -3.78 -8.44
C ARG A 289 -12.93 -3.20 -7.36
N PHE A 290 -12.12 -2.23 -7.70
CA PHE A 290 -11.19 -1.57 -6.79
C PHE A 290 -11.92 -0.68 -5.76
N TRP A 291 -12.92 0.07 -6.20
CA TRP A 291 -13.64 1.03 -5.36
C TRP A 291 -14.92 0.49 -4.70
N ARG A 292 -15.36 -0.71 -5.05
CA ARG A 292 -16.56 -1.29 -4.44
C ARG A 292 -16.40 -1.48 -2.93
N PRO A 293 -17.48 -1.31 -2.14
CA PRO A 293 -17.38 -1.39 -0.68
C PRO A 293 -17.47 -2.81 -0.08
N TRP A 294 -17.60 -3.87 -0.87
CA TRP A 294 -17.70 -5.25 -0.36
C TRP A 294 -16.74 -6.21 -1.11
N PRO A 295 -16.34 -7.35 -0.48
CA PRO A 295 -15.45 -8.33 -1.09
C PRO A 295 -16.02 -8.94 -2.37
N TYR A 296 -15.13 -9.31 -3.30
CA TYR A 296 -15.51 -10.03 -4.52
C TYR A 296 -15.45 -11.55 -4.35
N ALA A 297 -14.44 -12.06 -3.66
CA ALA A 297 -14.26 -13.49 -3.43
C ALA A 297 -15.41 -14.06 -2.60
N GLU A 298 -15.93 -15.21 -3.02
CA GLU A 298 -17.12 -15.84 -2.43
C GLU A 298 -16.94 -16.18 -0.96
N ASP A 299 -15.76 -16.64 -0.57
CA ASP A 299 -15.41 -16.98 0.81
C ASP A 299 -15.58 -15.79 1.79
N TYR A 300 -15.52 -14.56 1.27
CA TYR A 300 -15.67 -13.32 2.04
C TYR A 300 -16.98 -12.58 1.77
N ARG A 301 -17.98 -13.27 1.20
CA ARG A 301 -19.33 -12.71 0.98
C ARG A 301 -20.33 -13.03 2.09
N THR A 302 -19.88 -13.47 3.25
CA THR A 302 -20.75 -13.61 4.39
C THR A 302 -21.31 -12.25 4.83
N PRO A 303 -22.50 -12.19 5.43
CA PRO A 303 -23.09 -10.93 5.88
C PRO A 303 -22.17 -10.11 6.77
N LEU A 304 -21.38 -10.76 7.62
CA LEU A 304 -20.43 -10.10 8.51
C LEU A 304 -19.35 -9.32 7.74
N TYR A 305 -18.71 -9.94 6.75
CA TYR A 305 -17.67 -9.28 5.95
C TYR A 305 -18.26 -8.20 5.04
N VAL A 306 -19.43 -8.46 4.45
CA VAL A 306 -20.08 -7.48 3.55
C VAL A 306 -20.52 -6.24 4.33
N VAL A 307 -21.27 -6.42 5.43
CA VAL A 307 -21.76 -5.31 6.26
C VAL A 307 -20.58 -4.58 6.91
N GLY A 308 -19.62 -5.31 7.47
CA GLY A 308 -18.42 -4.71 8.06
C GLY A 308 -17.63 -3.85 7.04
N SER A 309 -17.51 -4.32 5.80
CA SER A 309 -16.86 -3.58 4.71
C SER A 309 -17.62 -2.31 4.34
N ILE A 310 -18.93 -2.40 4.17
CA ILE A 310 -19.78 -1.25 3.78
C ILE A 310 -19.78 -0.20 4.90
N VAL A 311 -20.04 -0.60 6.13
CA VAL A 311 -20.15 0.32 7.29
C VAL A 311 -18.80 0.99 7.59
N SER A 312 -17.69 0.33 7.34
CA SER A 312 -16.37 0.95 7.55
C SER A 312 -15.95 1.85 6.39
N PHE A 313 -16.09 1.40 5.14
CA PHE A 313 -15.54 2.10 3.99
C PHE A 313 -16.42 3.24 3.47
N VAL A 314 -17.74 3.01 3.36
CA VAL A 314 -18.65 4.00 2.72
C VAL A 314 -18.68 5.34 3.47
N PRO A 315 -18.82 5.39 4.82
CA PRO A 315 -18.75 6.66 5.54
C PRO A 315 -17.42 7.38 5.37
N VAL A 316 -16.30 6.64 5.39
CA VAL A 316 -14.96 7.20 5.17
C VAL A 316 -14.86 7.81 3.77
N LEU A 317 -15.34 7.11 2.75
CA LEU A 317 -15.33 7.62 1.37
C LEU A 317 -16.20 8.88 1.22
N ILE A 318 -17.43 8.86 1.75
CA ILE A 318 -18.33 10.00 1.69
C ILE A 318 -17.71 11.23 2.37
N LEU A 319 -17.20 11.06 3.59
CA LEU A 319 -16.58 12.15 4.33
C LEU A 319 -15.31 12.65 3.67
N ALA A 320 -14.49 11.77 3.09
CA ALA A 320 -13.33 12.18 2.30
C ALA A 320 -13.74 13.03 1.08
N ILE A 321 -14.78 12.64 0.37
CA ILE A 321 -15.34 13.43 -0.76
C ILE A 321 -15.86 14.78 -0.25
N ILE A 322 -16.59 14.82 0.86
CA ILE A 322 -17.06 16.08 1.47
C ILE A 322 -15.87 16.99 1.79
N TYR A 323 -14.80 16.44 2.40
CA TYR A 323 -13.61 17.23 2.66
C TYR A 323 -13.01 17.83 1.38
N LEU A 324 -12.87 17.01 0.34
CA LEU A 324 -12.26 17.44 -0.93
C LEU A 324 -13.09 18.49 -1.66
N LEU A 325 -14.42 18.39 -1.61
CA LEU A 325 -15.31 19.34 -2.29
C LEU A 325 -15.45 20.68 -1.55
N PHE A 326 -15.49 20.66 -0.22
CA PHE A 326 -15.89 21.85 0.54
C PHE A 326 -14.76 22.48 1.37
N PHE A 327 -13.70 21.72 1.71
CA PHE A 327 -12.71 22.15 2.67
C PHE A 327 -11.25 22.09 2.19
N ALA A 328 -11.00 21.51 1.03
CA ALA A 328 -9.63 21.23 0.56
C ALA A 328 -8.89 22.46 0.02
N SER A 329 -9.60 23.51 -0.41
CA SER A 329 -9.01 24.63 -1.17
C SER A 329 -7.83 25.30 -0.46
N GLY A 330 -7.94 25.55 0.85
CA GLY A 330 -6.87 26.18 1.64
C GLY A 330 -5.63 25.28 1.90
N HIS A 331 -5.74 23.99 1.64
CA HIS A 331 -4.69 23.01 1.93
C HIS A 331 -4.24 22.23 0.70
N PHE A 332 -4.69 22.62 -0.50
CA PHE A 332 -4.56 21.84 -1.73
C PHE A 332 -3.12 21.40 -2.01
N VAL A 333 -2.15 22.31 -1.92
CA VAL A 333 -0.73 21.98 -2.15
C VAL A 333 -0.24 20.91 -1.16
N ARG A 334 -0.67 20.98 0.11
CA ARG A 334 -0.25 20.01 1.14
C ARG A 334 -0.91 18.64 0.95
N ILE A 335 -2.18 18.59 0.55
CA ILE A 335 -2.90 17.31 0.40
C ILE A 335 -2.66 16.65 -0.97
N PHE A 336 -2.19 17.39 -1.96
CA PHE A 336 -2.00 16.89 -3.33
C PHE A 336 -1.10 15.64 -3.43
N PRO A 337 -0.01 15.46 -2.65
CA PRO A 337 0.75 14.21 -2.66
C PRO A 337 -0.07 12.98 -2.29
N LEU A 338 -1.08 13.11 -1.42
CA LEU A 338 -1.99 12.02 -1.07
C LEU A 338 -2.96 11.74 -2.22
N LEU A 339 -3.49 12.81 -2.84
CA LEU A 339 -4.37 12.68 -4.02
C LEU A 339 -3.63 12.07 -5.20
N LEU A 340 -2.37 12.45 -5.39
CA LEU A 340 -1.51 11.89 -6.43
C LEU A 340 -1.32 10.38 -6.23
N PHE A 341 -1.09 9.92 -4.98
CA PHE A 341 -1.00 8.50 -4.67
C PHE A 341 -2.32 7.78 -4.91
N ILE A 342 -3.46 8.35 -4.48
CA ILE A 342 -4.79 7.76 -4.69
C ILE A 342 -5.07 7.60 -6.19
N GLY A 343 -4.85 8.65 -6.99
CA GLY A 343 -5.04 8.62 -8.44
C GLY A 343 -4.10 7.64 -9.13
N TYR A 344 -2.82 7.68 -8.78
CA TYR A 344 -1.79 6.80 -9.32
C TYR A 344 -2.08 5.31 -9.03
N LEU A 345 -2.38 4.96 -7.77
CA LEU A 345 -2.68 3.59 -7.40
C LEU A 345 -3.96 3.09 -8.08
N THR A 346 -4.99 3.94 -8.18
CA THR A 346 -6.22 3.64 -8.94
C THR A 346 -5.90 3.37 -10.40
N ALA A 347 -5.11 4.22 -11.06
CA ALA A 347 -4.74 4.06 -12.47
C ALA A 347 -3.96 2.77 -12.74
N ILE A 348 -2.98 2.43 -11.88
CA ILE A 348 -2.24 1.15 -11.99
C ILE A 348 -3.22 -0.02 -11.91
N HIS A 349 -4.16 0.00 -10.96
CA HIS A 349 -5.08 -1.13 -10.77
C HIS A 349 -6.22 -1.16 -11.80
N MET A 350 -6.45 -0.10 -12.55
CA MET A 350 -7.27 -0.12 -13.77
C MET A 350 -6.54 -0.82 -14.94
N ILE A 351 -5.22 -0.71 -15.01
CA ILE A 351 -4.41 -1.39 -16.04
C ILE A 351 -4.18 -2.85 -15.64
N MET A 352 -3.77 -3.10 -14.41
CA MET A 352 -3.37 -4.41 -13.89
C MET A 352 -4.60 -5.23 -13.45
N VAL A 353 -4.91 -5.24 -12.17
CA VAL A 353 -6.02 -6.01 -11.59
C VAL A 353 -6.76 -5.22 -10.52
N GLY A 354 -8.09 -5.17 -10.62
CA GLY A 354 -8.95 -4.50 -9.64
C GLY A 354 -9.33 -5.42 -8.47
N SER A 355 -8.99 -5.04 -7.25
CA SER A 355 -9.42 -5.72 -6.02
C SER A 355 -9.45 -4.75 -4.84
N ILE A 356 -10.37 -4.97 -3.90
CA ILE A 356 -10.42 -4.19 -2.65
C ILE A 356 -9.16 -4.34 -1.80
N ARG A 357 -8.48 -5.49 -1.88
CA ARG A 357 -7.18 -5.75 -1.24
C ARG A 357 -6.13 -4.70 -1.64
N TYR A 358 -6.07 -4.39 -2.93
CA TYR A 358 -5.10 -3.45 -3.47
C TYR A 358 -5.44 -1.98 -3.20
N ARG A 359 -6.67 -1.69 -2.74
CA ARG A 359 -7.08 -0.37 -2.28
C ARG A 359 -6.57 -0.07 -0.86
N LEU A 360 -6.32 -1.06 -0.04
CA LEU A 360 -5.95 -0.89 1.37
C LEU A 360 -4.85 0.17 1.61
N PRO A 361 -3.79 0.29 0.78
CA PRO A 361 -2.76 1.30 1.00
C PRO A 361 -3.21 2.76 0.88
N LEU A 362 -4.31 3.04 0.18
CA LEU A 362 -4.83 4.41 0.07
C LEU A 362 -5.87 4.75 1.16
N GLU A 363 -6.42 3.76 1.85
CA GLU A 363 -7.46 3.99 2.85
C GLU A 363 -7.02 4.87 4.04
N PRO A 364 -5.76 4.81 4.53
CA PRO A 364 -5.27 5.77 5.53
C PRO A 364 -5.41 7.23 5.09
N PHE A 365 -5.21 7.54 3.81
CA PHE A 365 -5.34 8.89 3.28
C PHE A 365 -6.81 9.33 3.20
N LEU A 366 -7.71 8.41 2.83
CA LEU A 366 -9.15 8.68 2.90
C LEU A 366 -9.61 8.92 4.35
N ILE A 367 -9.10 8.14 5.31
CA ILE A 367 -9.38 8.31 6.74
C ILE A 367 -8.91 9.68 7.23
N VAL A 368 -7.73 10.13 6.80
CA VAL A 368 -7.20 11.47 7.11
C VAL A 368 -8.16 12.57 6.61
N PHE A 369 -8.66 12.46 5.39
CA PHE A 369 -9.63 13.41 4.83
C PHE A 369 -11.00 13.32 5.53
N ALA A 370 -11.46 12.11 5.82
CA ALA A 370 -12.70 11.89 6.54
C ALA A 370 -12.68 12.50 7.95
N ALA A 371 -11.58 12.31 8.68
CA ALA A 371 -11.38 12.90 10.00
C ALA A 371 -11.37 14.45 9.92
N ALA A 372 -10.72 15.01 8.91
CA ALA A 372 -10.71 16.45 8.67
C ALA A 372 -12.13 16.99 8.37
N ALA A 373 -12.93 16.27 7.57
CA ALA A 373 -14.32 16.63 7.32
C ALA A 373 -15.14 16.64 8.62
N LEU A 374 -15.07 15.58 9.42
CA LEU A 374 -15.82 15.45 10.67
C LEU A 374 -15.53 16.62 11.63
N VAL A 375 -14.25 16.96 11.79
CA VAL A 375 -13.84 18.03 12.71
C VAL A 375 -14.29 19.40 12.20
N GLN A 376 -14.27 19.64 10.89
CA GLN A 376 -14.75 20.91 10.31
C GLN A 376 -16.27 21.02 10.37
N LEU A 377 -17.00 19.94 10.10
CA LEU A 377 -18.46 19.90 10.24
C LEU A 377 -18.91 20.13 11.69
N ALA A 378 -18.10 19.71 12.67
CA ALA A 378 -18.32 20.00 14.09
C ALA A 378 -17.97 21.46 14.49
N GLY A 379 -17.75 22.36 13.52
CA GLY A 379 -17.55 23.80 13.75
C GLY A 379 -16.11 24.23 14.06
N ARG A 380 -15.12 23.33 13.98
CA ARG A 380 -13.70 23.71 14.10
C ARG A 380 -13.16 24.10 12.72
N ARG A 381 -12.69 25.33 12.61
CA ARG A 381 -12.00 25.78 11.38
C ARG A 381 -10.49 25.62 11.55
N PHE A 382 -9.86 24.99 10.57
CA PHE A 382 -8.40 24.95 10.50
C PHE A 382 -7.86 26.35 10.17
N ARG A 383 -6.75 26.72 10.78
CA ARG A 383 -6.02 27.89 10.31
C ARG A 383 -5.33 27.54 8.99
N PRO A 384 -5.44 28.38 7.95
CA PRO A 384 -4.63 28.19 6.75
C PRO A 384 -3.15 28.23 7.13
N PRO A 385 -2.31 27.36 6.53
CA PRO A 385 -0.88 27.29 6.81
C PRO A 385 -0.12 28.53 6.34
#